data_fc6517b53eacc88c9eef24b554a4c345
#
_entry.id   fc6517b53eacc88c9eef24b554a4c345
#
_cell.length_a   1.000
_cell.length_b   1.000
_cell.length_c   1.000
_cell.angle_alpha   90.00
_cell.angle_beta   90.00
_cell.angle_gamma   90.00
#
_symmetry.space_group_name_H-M   'P 1'
#
loop_
_entity.id
_entity.type
_entity.pdbx_description
1 polymer ?
#
loop_
_entity_poly.entity_id
_entity_poly.type
_entity_poly.pdbx_seq_one_letter_code
_entity_poly.pdbx_strand_id
1 'polypeptide(L)'
;MQRETSNDSFLDYGSVYHQPIDREHPELIHQTMVAITRRYVSQFYCFNCDTYLQVKSGIGVLLVSHTAEAADVQEFAMNRLIHIKPNIYFAVVSTTQKLEYDLYAESSYLLHITDFPSQYEFLAVLPRIEIQKILGYYYRIRTENYCFHGERHDFFELTYVDTGELETEVDGTLYHLKEKDLMIYGPGQFHTQYTDEEHRASYMTILFDMRNLTPVEREVWYDALINRVFQIGRAHV
;
A
#
# COMPACT_ATOMS: atom_id res chain seq x y z
N MET A 1 5.11 -21.56 9.04
CA MET A 1 4.76 -20.16 8.67
C MET A 1 4.78 -20.05 7.14
N GLN A 2 3.71 -19.55 6.51
CA GLN A 2 3.66 -19.44 5.05
C GLN A 2 4.38 -18.15 4.64
N ARG A 3 5.41 -18.27 3.79
CA ARG A 3 6.21 -17.14 3.29
C ARG A 3 5.42 -16.42 2.21
N GLU A 4 5.30 -15.09 2.32
CA GLU A 4 4.74 -14.24 1.29
C GLU A 4 5.81 -13.22 0.87
N THR A 5 5.99 -13.05 -0.42
CA THR A 5 6.90 -12.06 -0.99
C THR A 5 6.10 -11.05 -1.78
N SER A 6 5.95 -9.86 -1.24
CA SER A 6 5.34 -8.75 -1.96
C SER A 6 6.33 -8.05 -2.91
N ASN A 7 7.64 -8.35 -2.77
CA ASN A 7 8.70 -7.77 -3.58
C ASN A 7 9.91 -8.72 -3.59
N ASP A 8 10.29 -9.21 -4.76
CA ASP A 8 11.43 -10.14 -4.91
C ASP A 8 12.75 -9.54 -4.41
N SER A 9 12.93 -8.23 -4.52
CA SER A 9 14.14 -7.55 -4.03
C SER A 9 14.27 -7.58 -2.50
N PHE A 10 13.17 -7.71 -1.74
CA PHE A 10 13.24 -7.85 -0.28
C PHE A 10 13.83 -9.19 0.17
N LEU A 11 13.83 -10.21 -0.69
CA LEU A 11 14.40 -11.51 -0.38
C LEU A 11 15.90 -11.46 -0.02
N ASP A 12 16.62 -10.46 -0.50
CA ASP A 12 18.02 -10.26 -0.17
C ASP A 12 18.20 -9.84 1.29
N TYR A 13 17.24 -9.11 1.86
CA TYR A 13 17.27 -8.56 3.21
C TYR A 13 16.52 -9.42 4.23
N GLY A 14 15.46 -10.12 3.81
CA GLY A 14 14.60 -10.82 4.74
C GLY A 14 13.45 -11.57 4.10
N SER A 15 12.34 -11.63 4.81
CA SER A 15 11.09 -12.27 4.36
C SER A 15 9.87 -11.63 5.00
N VAL A 16 8.72 -11.69 4.34
CA VAL A 16 7.44 -11.21 4.86
C VAL A 16 6.53 -12.39 5.16
N TYR A 17 5.76 -12.34 6.23
CA TYR A 17 4.88 -13.40 6.67
C TYR A 17 3.45 -12.87 6.93
N HIS A 18 2.44 -13.68 6.60
CA HIS A 18 1.05 -13.36 6.85
C HIS A 18 0.63 -13.49 8.32
N GLN A 19 1.21 -14.50 8.99
CA GLN A 19 0.82 -14.81 10.36
C GLN A 19 1.74 -14.10 11.35
N PRO A 20 1.18 -13.53 12.42
CA PRO A 20 1.98 -12.97 13.50
C PRO A 20 2.86 -14.06 14.13
N ILE A 21 3.93 -13.63 14.81
CA ILE A 21 4.69 -14.52 15.69
C ILE A 21 3.75 -15.01 16.79
N ASP A 22 3.69 -16.33 16.95
CA ASP A 22 2.97 -16.93 18.08
C ASP A 22 3.69 -16.53 19.37
N ARG A 23 2.96 -16.09 20.39
CA ARG A 23 3.53 -15.59 21.65
C ARG A 23 4.30 -16.63 22.45
N GLU A 24 4.32 -17.88 21.98
CA GLU A 24 4.99 -19.02 22.62
C GLU A 24 6.39 -19.34 22.07
N HIS A 25 7.13 -18.32 21.57
CA HIS A 25 8.57 -18.48 21.28
C HIS A 25 9.41 -18.00 22.48
N PRO A 26 9.63 -18.85 23.51
CA PRO A 26 10.30 -18.45 24.73
C PRO A 26 11.78 -18.10 24.55
N GLU A 27 12.37 -18.48 23.41
CA GLU A 27 13.74 -18.17 23.02
C GLU A 27 13.93 -16.73 22.51
N LEU A 28 12.84 -16.03 22.13
CA LEU A 28 12.91 -14.68 21.59
C LEU A 28 12.64 -13.62 22.66
N ILE A 29 13.54 -12.65 22.74
CA ILE A 29 13.31 -11.43 23.52
C ILE A 29 12.38 -10.53 22.73
N HIS A 30 11.38 -10.01 23.41
CA HIS A 30 10.39 -9.10 22.87
C HIS A 30 10.55 -7.69 23.44
N GLN A 31 10.54 -6.69 22.57
CA GLN A 31 10.52 -5.28 22.93
C GLN A 31 9.54 -4.49 22.06
N THR A 32 8.66 -3.71 22.69
CA THR A 32 7.81 -2.77 21.96
C THR A 32 8.60 -1.50 21.62
N MET A 33 8.60 -1.16 20.36
CA MET A 33 9.30 -0.03 19.78
C MET A 33 8.31 1.01 19.24
N VAL A 34 8.76 2.26 19.19
CA VAL A 34 8.01 3.38 18.63
C VAL A 34 8.86 4.08 17.59
N ALA A 35 8.33 4.21 16.38
CA ALA A 35 8.90 5.05 15.34
C ALA A 35 8.03 6.29 15.10
N ILE A 36 8.67 7.38 14.76
CA ILE A 36 8.03 8.65 14.38
C ILE A 36 8.41 9.00 12.95
N THR A 37 7.69 9.93 12.35
CA THR A 37 8.04 10.49 11.05
C THR A 37 9.35 11.28 11.17
N ARG A 38 10.30 10.98 10.28
CA ARG A 38 11.59 11.66 10.19
C ARG A 38 11.92 11.89 8.72
N ARG A 39 12.46 13.06 8.40
CA ARG A 39 12.96 13.36 7.05
C ARG A 39 14.38 12.80 6.84
N TYR A 40 15.20 12.87 7.87
CA TYR A 40 16.58 12.41 7.82
C TYR A 40 16.82 11.28 8.81
N VAL A 41 17.41 10.19 8.31
CA VAL A 41 17.74 8.99 9.09
C VAL A 41 19.22 8.73 8.94
N SER A 42 19.96 8.76 10.05
CA SER A 42 21.39 8.44 10.10
C SER A 42 21.68 7.21 10.94
N GLN A 43 20.79 6.87 11.89
CA GLN A 43 21.00 5.75 12.80
C GLN A 43 20.25 4.51 12.33
N PHE A 44 20.98 3.43 12.18
CA PHE A 44 20.47 2.12 11.78
C PHE A 44 20.81 1.08 12.81
N TYR A 45 19.89 0.13 13.02
CA TYR A 45 20.09 -1.05 13.82
C TYR A 45 20.70 -2.15 12.96
N CYS A 46 21.58 -2.96 13.55
CA CYS A 46 22.14 -4.16 12.92
C CYS A 46 22.27 -5.26 13.97
N PHE A 47 21.57 -6.35 13.77
CA PHE A 47 21.61 -7.51 14.65
C PHE A 47 22.45 -8.63 14.02
N ASN A 48 23.16 -9.38 14.83
CA ASN A 48 23.92 -10.55 14.39
C ASN A 48 23.08 -11.83 14.27
N CYS A 49 21.78 -11.73 14.54
CA CYS A 49 20.82 -12.84 14.50
C CYS A 49 19.58 -12.47 13.70
N ASP A 50 18.72 -13.44 13.43
CA ASP A 50 17.41 -13.22 12.84
C ASP A 50 16.57 -12.32 13.72
N THR A 51 16.00 -11.29 13.13
CA THR A 51 15.19 -10.28 13.82
C THR A 51 13.82 -10.19 13.18
N TYR A 52 12.78 -10.05 13.99
CA TYR A 52 11.41 -9.98 13.50
C TYR A 52 10.76 -8.69 13.96
N LEU A 53 10.05 -8.04 13.05
CA LEU A 53 9.30 -6.80 13.30
C LEU A 53 7.82 -7.04 13.02
N GLN A 54 6.98 -6.75 13.99
CA GLN A 54 5.52 -6.90 13.86
C GLN A 54 4.81 -5.58 14.17
N VAL A 55 4.12 -5.03 13.18
CA VAL A 55 3.32 -3.80 13.37
C VAL A 55 2.14 -4.06 14.30
N LYS A 56 1.97 -3.19 15.30
CA LYS A 56 0.81 -3.14 16.21
C LYS A 56 -0.19 -2.07 15.81
N SER A 57 0.31 -0.87 15.48
CA SER A 57 -0.53 0.25 15.07
C SER A 57 0.26 1.26 14.24
N GLY A 58 -0.42 1.94 13.34
CA GLY A 58 0.19 2.91 12.43
C GLY A 58 0.65 2.28 11.11
N ILE A 59 1.26 3.09 10.26
CA ILE A 59 1.84 2.69 8.98
C ILE A 59 3.30 3.15 8.94
N GLY A 60 4.18 2.29 8.48
CA GLY A 60 5.60 2.58 8.44
C GLY A 60 6.30 2.10 7.18
N VAL A 61 7.52 2.57 7.05
CA VAL A 61 8.50 2.13 6.05
C VAL A 61 9.70 1.55 6.77
N LEU A 62 10.12 0.40 6.34
CA LEU A 62 11.36 -0.25 6.73
C LEU A 62 12.44 0.17 5.74
N LEU A 63 13.49 0.82 6.24
CA LEU A 63 14.70 1.14 5.52
C LEU A 63 15.70 0.02 5.77
N VAL A 64 16.29 -0.56 4.73
CA VAL A 64 17.28 -1.63 4.86
C VAL A 64 18.49 -1.38 3.97
N SER A 65 19.67 -1.87 4.40
CA SER A 65 20.89 -1.78 3.62
C SER A 65 21.83 -2.94 3.97
N HIS A 66 22.64 -3.38 3.01
CA HIS A 66 23.76 -4.31 3.25
C HIS A 66 25.02 -3.60 3.79
N THR A 67 25.13 -2.31 3.55
CA THR A 67 26.28 -1.49 3.93
C THR A 67 25.87 -0.34 4.84
N ALA A 68 26.84 0.27 5.53
CA ALA A 68 26.59 1.48 6.33
C ALA A 68 26.60 2.76 5.47
N GLU A 69 26.00 2.72 4.29
CA GLU A 69 25.97 3.84 3.36
C GLU A 69 24.53 4.21 2.96
N ALA A 70 24.19 5.47 3.05
CA ALA A 70 22.83 5.96 2.74
C ALA A 70 22.44 5.73 1.26
N ALA A 71 23.41 5.67 0.35
CA ALA A 71 23.15 5.43 -1.08
C ALA A 71 22.61 4.01 -1.36
N ASP A 72 22.90 3.03 -0.48
CA ASP A 72 22.49 1.63 -0.64
C ASP A 72 21.15 1.32 0.05
N VAL A 73 20.54 2.30 0.70
CA VAL A 73 19.27 2.12 1.44
C VAL A 73 18.12 1.85 0.47
N GLN A 74 17.38 0.78 0.75
CA GLN A 74 16.14 0.41 0.08
C GLN A 74 14.95 0.60 1.02
N GLU A 75 13.78 0.95 0.46
CA GLU A 75 12.55 1.21 1.19
C GLU A 75 11.52 0.11 0.95
N PHE A 76 10.92 -0.42 2.02
CA PHE A 76 9.86 -1.42 1.95
C PHE A 76 8.70 -1.07 2.87
N ALA A 77 7.47 -1.36 2.43
CA ALA A 77 6.29 -1.15 3.26
C ALA A 77 6.33 -2.07 4.51
N MET A 78 6.05 -1.48 5.67
CA MET A 78 5.99 -2.19 6.94
C MET A 78 4.54 -2.27 7.43
N ASN A 79 3.84 -3.33 7.04
CA ASN A 79 2.42 -3.55 7.36
C ASN A 79 2.10 -4.97 7.86
N ARG A 80 3.11 -5.84 7.95
CA ARG A 80 2.97 -7.27 8.33
C ARG A 80 4.11 -7.68 9.25
N LEU A 81 4.18 -8.97 9.57
CA LEU A 81 5.36 -9.55 10.20
C LEU A 81 6.49 -9.62 9.18
N ILE A 82 7.59 -8.98 9.51
CA ILE A 82 8.81 -8.94 8.70
C ILE A 82 9.93 -9.64 9.45
N HIS A 83 10.61 -10.54 8.77
CA HIS A 83 11.87 -11.10 9.20
C HIS A 83 13.03 -10.39 8.51
N ILE A 84 14.04 -10.02 9.25
CA ILE A 84 15.29 -9.42 8.78
C ILE A 84 16.43 -10.39 9.04
N LYS A 85 17.24 -10.66 8.03
CA LYS A 85 18.40 -11.54 8.12
C LYS A 85 19.49 -10.94 9.03
N PRO A 86 20.37 -11.77 9.61
CA PRO A 86 21.52 -11.29 10.36
C PRO A 86 22.40 -10.32 9.55
N ASN A 87 22.98 -9.34 10.25
CA ASN A 87 23.92 -8.35 9.71
C ASN A 87 23.33 -7.42 8.62
N ILE A 88 22.02 -7.30 8.54
CA ILE A 88 21.35 -6.27 7.74
C ILE A 88 21.16 -5.02 8.59
N TYR A 89 21.56 -3.87 8.05
CA TYR A 89 21.25 -2.57 8.64
C TYR A 89 19.79 -2.23 8.37
N PHE A 90 19.08 -1.79 9.39
CA PHE A 90 17.70 -1.35 9.20
C PHE A 90 17.33 -0.19 10.11
N ALA A 91 16.38 0.60 9.65
CA ALA A 91 15.69 1.61 10.45
C ALA A 91 14.20 1.61 10.11
N VAL A 92 13.37 2.03 11.06
CA VAL A 92 11.93 2.11 10.89
C VAL A 92 11.50 3.57 10.96
N VAL A 93 10.71 4.01 9.98
CA VAL A 93 10.17 5.36 9.91
C VAL A 93 8.64 5.27 9.83
N SER A 94 7.94 6.10 10.58
CA SER A 94 6.49 6.21 10.48
C SER A 94 6.09 7.13 9.33
N THR A 95 5.08 6.73 8.55
CA THR A 95 4.39 7.60 7.58
C THR A 95 3.15 8.26 8.18
N THR A 96 2.76 7.83 9.38
CA THR A 96 1.73 8.45 10.22
C THR A 96 2.39 9.21 11.38
N GLN A 97 1.62 9.82 12.28
CA GLN A 97 2.21 10.51 13.43
C GLN A 97 3.07 9.58 14.30
N LYS A 98 2.65 8.32 14.43
CA LYS A 98 3.29 7.31 15.27
C LYS A 98 3.08 5.92 14.67
N LEU A 99 4.12 5.10 14.71
CA LEU A 99 4.06 3.67 14.44
C LEU A 99 4.51 2.94 15.71
N GLU A 100 3.70 2.01 16.20
CA GLU A 100 4.10 1.04 17.21
C GLU A 100 4.33 -0.33 16.58
N TYR A 101 5.44 -0.96 16.93
CA TYR A 101 5.78 -2.29 16.48
C TYR A 101 6.52 -3.07 17.55
N ASP A 102 6.39 -4.38 17.52
CA ASP A 102 7.17 -5.28 18.35
C ASP A 102 8.40 -5.75 17.60
N LEU A 103 9.53 -5.75 18.28
CA LEU A 103 10.79 -6.29 17.81
C LEU A 103 11.07 -7.58 18.59
N TYR A 104 11.40 -8.65 17.89
CA TYR A 104 11.79 -9.93 18.47
C TYR A 104 13.18 -10.30 17.95
N ALA A 105 14.05 -10.76 18.85
CA ALA A 105 15.38 -11.24 18.54
C ALA A 105 15.77 -12.39 19.49
N GLU A 106 16.75 -13.20 19.13
CA GLU A 106 17.28 -14.23 20.01
C GLU A 106 17.86 -13.61 21.30
N SER A 107 17.80 -14.34 22.41
CA SER A 107 18.28 -13.87 23.73
C SER A 107 19.78 -13.55 23.77
N SER A 108 20.54 -14.09 22.83
CA SER A 108 22.00 -13.92 22.70
C SER A 108 22.39 -12.85 21.67
N TYR A 109 21.46 -12.01 21.23
CA TYR A 109 21.74 -11.03 20.18
C TYR A 109 22.83 -10.03 20.56
N LEU A 110 23.60 -9.62 19.55
CA LEU A 110 24.43 -8.42 19.58
C LEU A 110 23.79 -7.37 18.70
N LEU A 111 23.47 -6.24 19.30
CA LEU A 111 22.92 -5.07 18.60
C LEU A 111 24.03 -4.04 18.39
N HIS A 112 24.24 -3.66 17.17
CA HIS A 112 25.01 -2.47 16.80
C HIS A 112 24.08 -1.37 16.34
N ILE A 113 24.18 -0.19 16.95
CA ILE A 113 23.55 1.03 16.44
C ILE A 113 24.66 1.76 15.70
N THR A 114 24.47 1.91 14.39
CA THR A 114 25.48 2.47 13.50
C THR A 114 25.01 3.83 12.99
N ASP A 115 25.85 4.84 13.14
CA ASP A 115 25.64 6.13 12.49
C ASP A 115 26.20 6.07 11.07
N PHE A 116 25.34 6.26 10.08
CA PHE A 116 25.77 6.30 8.69
C PHE A 116 26.53 7.62 8.42
N PRO A 117 27.62 7.59 7.65
CA PRO A 117 28.43 8.79 7.36
C PRO A 117 27.63 9.89 6.66
N SER A 118 26.65 9.53 5.82
CA SER A 118 25.68 10.43 5.23
C SER A 118 24.28 10.08 5.70
N GLN A 119 23.44 11.10 5.93
CA GLN A 119 22.06 10.87 6.31
C GLN A 119 21.26 10.40 5.10
N TYR A 120 20.38 9.39 5.31
CA TYR A 120 19.37 9.03 4.32
C TYR A 120 18.21 10.03 4.38
N GLU A 121 17.83 10.62 3.25
CA GLU A 121 16.68 11.51 3.15
C GLU A 121 15.43 10.68 2.82
N PHE A 122 14.58 10.48 3.82
CA PHE A 122 13.28 9.86 3.64
C PHE A 122 12.25 10.92 3.24
N LEU A 123 11.81 10.84 2.00
CA LEU A 123 10.73 11.68 1.49
C LEU A 123 9.40 10.99 1.77
N ALA A 124 8.83 11.24 2.94
CA ALA A 124 7.49 10.76 3.25
C ALA A 124 6.52 11.29 2.18
N VAL A 125 5.90 10.38 1.44
CA VAL A 125 4.75 10.74 0.62
C VAL A 125 3.62 11.05 1.59
N LEU A 126 3.43 12.33 1.89
CA LEU A 126 2.28 12.76 2.65
C LEU A 126 1.04 12.46 1.80
N PRO A 127 0.10 11.63 2.27
CA PRO A 127 -1.11 11.37 1.53
C PRO A 127 -1.85 12.71 1.35
N ARG A 128 -1.97 13.13 0.10
CA ARG A 128 -2.77 14.31 -0.25
C ARG A 128 -4.25 13.98 -0.35
N ILE A 129 -4.58 12.69 -0.46
CA ILE A 129 -5.93 12.17 -0.45
C ILE A 129 -6.14 11.40 0.86
N GLU A 130 -7.20 11.72 1.56
CA GLU A 130 -7.62 11.03 2.76
C GLU A 130 -9.05 10.52 2.56
N ILE A 131 -9.20 9.20 2.48
CA ILE A 131 -10.52 8.57 2.47
C ILE A 131 -11.08 8.67 3.90
N GLN A 132 -12.17 9.41 4.04
CA GLN A 132 -12.81 9.61 5.34
C GLN A 132 -13.64 8.40 5.73
N LYS A 133 -14.33 7.78 4.76
CA LYS A 133 -15.24 6.69 5.01
C LYS A 133 -15.37 5.80 3.76
N ILE A 134 -15.32 4.49 3.98
CA ILE A 134 -15.76 3.50 3.01
C ILE A 134 -17.25 3.25 3.26
N LEU A 135 -18.07 3.49 2.24
CA LEU A 135 -19.52 3.34 2.28
C LEU A 135 -19.95 1.92 1.92
N GLY A 136 -19.18 1.27 1.05
CA GLY A 136 -19.42 -0.11 0.64
C GLY A 136 -18.33 -0.62 -0.29
N TYR A 137 -18.27 -1.93 -0.43
CA TYR A 137 -17.46 -2.58 -1.44
C TYR A 137 -18.20 -3.80 -1.96
N TYR A 138 -18.05 -4.07 -3.25
CA TYR A 138 -18.77 -5.14 -3.94
C TYR A 138 -17.83 -5.80 -4.95
N TYR A 139 -17.87 -7.12 -5.04
CA TYR A 139 -17.31 -7.87 -6.14
C TYR A 139 -18.46 -8.33 -7.04
N ARG A 140 -18.40 -8.00 -8.31
CA ARG A 140 -19.48 -8.24 -9.26
C ARG A 140 -18.98 -9.09 -10.41
N ILE A 141 -19.80 -10.07 -10.80
CA ILE A 141 -19.59 -10.89 -12.00
C ILE A 141 -20.75 -10.61 -12.95
N ARG A 142 -20.44 -10.24 -14.17
CA ARG A 142 -21.41 -9.93 -15.23
C ARG A 142 -21.17 -10.84 -16.43
N THR A 143 -22.26 -11.39 -16.93
CA THR A 143 -22.28 -12.15 -18.17
C THR A 143 -22.32 -11.20 -19.37
N GLU A 144 -22.25 -11.77 -20.56
CA GLU A 144 -22.41 -11.05 -21.83
C GLU A 144 -23.76 -10.32 -21.88
N ASN A 145 -23.84 -9.23 -22.60
CA ASN A 145 -25.03 -8.40 -22.76
C ASN A 145 -25.60 -7.83 -21.43
N TYR A 146 -24.77 -7.69 -20.42
CA TYR A 146 -25.19 -6.99 -19.20
C TYR A 146 -25.35 -5.50 -19.47
N CYS A 147 -26.44 -4.93 -18.99
CA CYS A 147 -26.71 -3.51 -19.09
C CYS A 147 -27.20 -2.96 -17.75
N PHE A 148 -26.45 -2.00 -17.21
CA PHE A 148 -26.87 -1.16 -16.11
C PHE A 148 -27.16 0.23 -16.62
N HIS A 149 -28.40 0.66 -16.51
CA HIS A 149 -28.88 1.90 -17.11
C HIS A 149 -28.36 3.18 -16.44
N GLY A 150 -27.59 3.03 -15.39
CA GLY A 150 -26.84 4.10 -14.75
C GLY A 150 -27.48 4.64 -13.49
N GLU A 151 -26.64 5.35 -12.76
CA GLU A 151 -26.98 6.03 -11.52
C GLU A 151 -26.16 7.32 -11.36
N ARG A 152 -26.57 8.13 -10.38
CA ARG A 152 -25.86 9.34 -9.94
C ARG A 152 -25.90 9.38 -8.42
N HIS A 153 -24.76 9.59 -7.80
CA HIS A 153 -24.64 9.66 -6.35
C HIS A 153 -23.63 10.73 -5.90
N ASP A 154 -23.64 11.08 -4.60
CA ASP A 154 -22.84 12.18 -4.05
C ASP A 154 -21.50 11.74 -3.44
N PHE A 155 -21.08 10.50 -3.67
CA PHE A 155 -19.83 9.92 -3.21
C PHE A 155 -18.96 9.47 -4.38
N PHE A 156 -17.71 9.11 -4.10
CA PHE A 156 -16.80 8.56 -5.10
C PHE A 156 -17.03 7.06 -5.26
N GLU A 157 -16.88 6.59 -6.48
CA GLU A 157 -16.87 5.16 -6.80
C GLU A 157 -15.59 4.81 -7.55
N LEU A 158 -14.87 3.82 -7.06
CA LEU A 158 -13.74 3.20 -7.74
C LEU A 158 -14.21 1.89 -8.33
N THR A 159 -14.01 1.70 -9.62
CA THR A 159 -14.23 0.43 -10.33
C THR A 159 -12.90 -0.11 -10.83
N TYR A 160 -12.56 -1.34 -10.45
CA TYR A 160 -11.38 -2.08 -10.88
C TYR A 160 -11.79 -3.37 -11.58
N VAL A 161 -11.39 -3.53 -12.84
CA VAL A 161 -11.66 -4.74 -13.63
C VAL A 161 -10.62 -5.81 -13.31
N ASP A 162 -11.07 -6.91 -12.72
CA ASP A 162 -10.25 -8.06 -12.36
C ASP A 162 -10.02 -8.99 -13.57
N THR A 163 -11.11 -9.30 -14.30
CA THR A 163 -11.04 -10.11 -15.52
C THR A 163 -12.07 -9.63 -16.54
N GLY A 164 -11.75 -9.80 -17.82
CA GLY A 164 -12.62 -9.44 -18.93
C GLY A 164 -12.62 -7.98 -19.30
N GLU A 165 -13.73 -7.50 -19.87
CA GLU A 165 -13.87 -6.12 -20.36
C GLU A 165 -15.20 -5.52 -19.89
N LEU A 166 -15.16 -4.25 -19.47
CA LEU A 166 -16.32 -3.48 -19.01
C LEU A 166 -16.37 -2.15 -19.75
N GLU A 167 -17.51 -1.83 -20.33
CA GLU A 167 -17.79 -0.50 -20.86
C GLU A 167 -18.52 0.33 -19.84
N THR A 168 -18.20 1.60 -19.75
CA THR A 168 -18.88 2.59 -18.90
C THR A 168 -19.02 3.90 -19.64
N GLU A 169 -20.21 4.47 -19.62
CA GLU A 169 -20.44 5.84 -20.11
C GLU A 169 -20.55 6.76 -18.90
N VAL A 170 -19.75 7.82 -18.86
CA VAL A 170 -19.74 8.82 -17.79
C VAL A 170 -20.04 10.18 -18.38
N ASP A 171 -21.16 10.78 -17.98
CA ASP A 171 -21.64 12.08 -18.47
C ASP A 171 -21.60 12.20 -20.02
N GLY A 172 -21.94 11.10 -20.74
CA GLY A 172 -21.96 11.03 -22.21
C GLY A 172 -20.63 10.67 -22.87
N THR A 173 -19.59 10.39 -22.10
CA THR A 173 -18.29 9.91 -22.63
C THR A 173 -18.14 8.43 -22.35
N LEU A 174 -17.90 7.65 -23.42
CA LEU A 174 -17.70 6.19 -23.32
C LEU A 174 -16.25 5.85 -23.01
N TYR A 175 -16.06 4.93 -22.05
CA TYR A 175 -14.78 4.37 -21.65
C TYR A 175 -14.82 2.84 -21.76
N HIS A 176 -13.71 2.26 -22.23
CA HIS A 176 -13.50 0.82 -22.30
C HIS A 176 -12.45 0.42 -21.25
N LEU A 177 -12.87 -0.33 -20.25
CA LEU A 177 -11.99 -0.86 -19.21
C LEU A 177 -11.69 -2.33 -19.50
N LYS A 178 -10.40 -2.67 -19.51
CA LYS A 178 -9.89 -4.03 -19.67
C LYS A 178 -9.41 -4.58 -18.34
N GLU A 179 -9.06 -5.84 -18.35
CA GLU A 179 -8.42 -6.49 -17.20
C GLU A 179 -7.27 -5.65 -16.62
N LYS A 180 -7.29 -5.40 -15.31
CA LYS A 180 -6.39 -4.55 -14.54
C LYS A 180 -6.53 -3.04 -14.75
N ASP A 181 -7.56 -2.62 -15.45
CA ASP A 181 -7.89 -1.20 -15.51
C ASP A 181 -8.71 -0.79 -14.27
N LEU A 182 -8.47 0.45 -13.86
CA LEU A 182 -9.15 1.11 -12.75
C LEU A 182 -9.66 2.47 -13.20
N MET A 183 -10.87 2.80 -12.81
CA MET A 183 -11.47 4.11 -13.02
C MET A 183 -12.13 4.62 -11.74
N ILE A 184 -12.15 5.93 -11.56
CA ILE A 184 -12.85 6.59 -10.44
C ILE A 184 -13.92 7.53 -10.99
N TYR A 185 -15.16 7.32 -10.55
CA TYR A 185 -16.27 8.23 -10.80
C TYR A 185 -16.36 9.24 -9.65
N GLY A 186 -16.55 10.50 -9.99
CA GLY A 186 -16.71 11.58 -9.02
C GLY A 186 -18.16 11.77 -8.56
N PRO A 187 -18.36 12.44 -7.41
CA PRO A 187 -19.69 12.80 -6.96
C PRO A 187 -20.48 13.58 -8.01
N GLY A 188 -21.72 13.21 -8.20
CA GLY A 188 -22.64 13.87 -9.11
C GLY A 188 -22.50 13.46 -10.59
N GLN A 189 -21.58 12.62 -10.96
CA GLN A 189 -21.46 12.09 -12.32
C GLN A 189 -22.50 11.00 -12.58
N PHE A 190 -23.19 11.10 -13.71
CA PHE A 190 -24.03 10.01 -14.19
C PHE A 190 -23.15 8.98 -14.89
N HIS A 191 -23.26 7.73 -14.50
CA HIS A 191 -22.50 6.66 -15.12
C HIS A 191 -23.31 5.37 -15.26
N THR A 192 -22.99 4.64 -16.31
CA THR A 192 -23.60 3.37 -16.69
C THR A 192 -22.53 2.28 -16.74
N GLN A 193 -22.92 1.02 -16.83
CA GLN A 193 -21.99 -0.10 -16.99
C GLN A 193 -22.59 -1.16 -17.90
N TYR A 194 -21.81 -1.65 -18.88
CA TYR A 194 -22.24 -2.69 -19.81
C TYR A 194 -21.15 -3.70 -20.07
N THR A 195 -21.56 -4.87 -20.56
CA THR A 195 -20.72 -5.81 -21.29
C THR A 195 -21.33 -6.04 -22.66
N ASP A 196 -20.50 -6.28 -23.66
CA ASP A 196 -20.95 -6.60 -25.01
C ASP A 196 -21.37 -8.08 -25.18
N GLU A 197 -21.59 -8.50 -26.44
CA GLU A 197 -22.00 -9.87 -26.78
C GLU A 197 -20.87 -10.91 -26.62
N GLU A 198 -19.61 -10.47 -26.58
CA GLU A 198 -18.43 -11.36 -26.59
C GLU A 198 -17.74 -11.39 -25.23
N HIS A 199 -17.91 -10.35 -24.38
CA HIS A 199 -17.15 -10.19 -23.18
C HIS A 199 -17.99 -10.34 -21.90
N ARG A 200 -17.35 -10.94 -20.92
CA ARG A 200 -17.77 -10.95 -19.50
C ARG A 200 -16.91 -10.01 -18.73
N ALA A 201 -17.37 -9.59 -17.59
CA ALA A 201 -16.56 -8.80 -16.67
C ALA A 201 -16.68 -9.30 -15.24
N SER A 202 -15.54 -9.40 -14.55
CA SER A 202 -15.49 -9.46 -13.09
C SER A 202 -14.80 -8.22 -12.59
N TYR A 203 -15.43 -7.49 -11.70
CA TYR A 203 -14.89 -6.23 -11.21
C TYR A 203 -15.25 -5.95 -9.77
N MET A 204 -14.38 -5.20 -9.11
CA MET A 204 -14.59 -4.70 -7.76
C MET A 204 -15.04 -3.24 -7.82
N THR A 205 -16.06 -2.92 -7.03
CA THR A 205 -16.53 -1.56 -6.79
C THR A 205 -16.28 -1.18 -5.34
N ILE A 206 -15.67 -0.02 -5.10
CA ILE A 206 -15.52 0.57 -3.77
C ILE A 206 -16.18 1.94 -3.76
N LEU A 207 -17.15 2.13 -2.86
CA LEU A 207 -17.83 3.39 -2.63
C LEU A 207 -17.20 4.09 -1.43
N PHE A 208 -16.82 5.37 -1.57
CA PHE A 208 -16.13 6.08 -0.51
C PHE A 208 -16.34 7.58 -0.52
N ASP A 209 -16.21 8.19 0.67
CA ASP A 209 -16.11 9.63 0.82
C ASP A 209 -14.67 10.04 1.08
N MET A 210 -14.25 11.11 0.44
CA MET A 210 -13.01 11.80 0.77
C MET A 210 -13.30 12.94 1.76
N ARG A 211 -12.28 13.27 2.56
CA ARG A 211 -12.33 14.46 3.41
C ARG A 211 -12.69 15.70 2.58
N ASN A 212 -13.38 16.64 3.20
CA ASN A 212 -13.78 17.90 2.54
C ASN A 212 -12.57 18.56 1.87
N LEU A 213 -12.48 18.38 0.57
CA LEU A 213 -11.47 19.03 -0.26
C LEU A 213 -11.81 20.49 -0.38
N THR A 214 -10.82 21.37 -0.25
CA THR A 214 -10.96 22.76 -0.63
C THR A 214 -11.31 22.85 -2.13
N PRO A 215 -11.92 23.94 -2.62
CA PRO A 215 -12.22 24.08 -4.05
C PRO A 215 -10.99 23.86 -4.96
N VAL A 216 -9.83 24.36 -4.56
CA VAL A 216 -8.56 24.18 -5.31
C VAL A 216 -8.10 22.73 -5.30
N GLU A 217 -8.13 22.05 -4.16
CA GLU A 217 -7.80 20.62 -4.09
C GLU A 217 -8.76 19.79 -4.92
N ARG A 218 -10.05 20.11 -4.87
CA ARG A 218 -11.07 19.42 -5.67
C ARG A 218 -10.77 19.52 -7.17
N GLU A 219 -10.44 20.69 -7.68
CA GLU A 219 -10.11 20.92 -9.09
C GLU A 219 -8.89 20.08 -9.51
N VAL A 220 -7.80 20.15 -8.74
CA VAL A 220 -6.57 19.38 -9.00
C VAL A 220 -6.84 17.87 -8.99
N TRP A 221 -7.67 17.39 -8.06
CA TRP A 221 -7.97 15.96 -7.92
C TRP A 221 -8.92 15.46 -9.02
N TYR A 222 -9.92 16.24 -9.38
CA TYR A 222 -10.79 15.90 -10.49
C TYR A 222 -9.98 15.75 -11.78
N ASP A 223 -9.08 16.68 -12.07
CA ASP A 223 -8.22 16.60 -13.25
C ASP A 223 -7.23 15.42 -13.22
N ALA A 224 -6.80 15.03 -12.03
CA ALA A 224 -5.79 13.97 -11.88
C ALA A 224 -6.38 12.55 -11.84
N LEU A 225 -7.57 12.36 -11.27
CA LEU A 225 -8.12 11.04 -10.94
C LEU A 225 -9.45 10.73 -11.65
N ILE A 226 -10.30 11.73 -11.86
CA ILE A 226 -11.63 11.50 -12.41
C ILE A 226 -11.57 11.45 -13.94
N ASN A 227 -12.44 10.65 -14.55
CA ASN A 227 -12.52 10.48 -16.01
C ASN A 227 -11.21 9.99 -16.64
N ARG A 228 -10.45 9.18 -15.95
CA ARG A 228 -9.23 8.54 -16.44
C ARG A 228 -9.26 7.05 -16.17
N VAL A 229 -8.73 6.30 -17.13
CA VAL A 229 -8.46 4.87 -16.99
C VAL A 229 -7.01 4.70 -16.58
N PHE A 230 -6.78 4.04 -15.45
CA PHE A 230 -5.45 3.70 -14.94
C PHE A 230 -5.22 2.21 -15.10
N GLN A 231 -4.10 1.82 -15.67
CA GLN A 231 -3.72 0.41 -15.76
C GLN A 231 -2.84 0.03 -14.56
N ILE A 232 -3.33 -0.90 -13.72
CA ILE A 232 -2.62 -1.37 -12.54
C ILE A 232 -1.66 -2.51 -12.91
N GLY A 233 -0.41 -2.44 -12.40
CA GLY A 233 0.58 -3.53 -12.53
C GLY A 233 1.47 -3.48 -13.76
N ARG A 234 1.40 -2.45 -14.60
CA ARG A 234 2.50 -2.13 -15.52
C ARG A 234 3.45 -1.16 -14.83
N ALA A 235 4.62 -1.67 -14.42
CA ALA A 235 5.74 -0.79 -14.11
C ALA A 235 6.00 0.08 -15.36
N HIS A 236 5.93 1.37 -15.21
CA HIS A 236 6.48 2.27 -16.21
C HIS A 236 8.00 2.08 -16.20
N VAL A 237 8.50 1.37 -17.20
CA VAL A 237 9.93 1.28 -17.50
C VAL A 237 10.38 2.60 -18.12
#